data_10d59ac76b69e96cc9a700715a4e2c23
#
_entry.id   10d59ac76b69e96cc9a700715a4e2c23
#
_cell.length_a   1.000
_cell.length_b   1.000
_cell.length_c   1.000
_cell.angle_alpha   90.00
_cell.angle_beta   90.00
_cell.angle_gamma   90.00
#
_symmetry.space_group_name_H-M   'P 1'
#
loop_
_entity.id
_entity.type
_entity.pdbx_description
1 polymer ?
#
loop_
_entity_poly.entity_id
_entity_poly.type
_entity_poly.pdbx_seq_one_letter_code
_entity_poly.pdbx_strand_id
1 'polypeptide(L)'
;RRGRRGASDKPTRMWRWMAISDSDYQGRFTIPTPKGVYQAAGDTNINTDYAYRAVNIRTERGLLASANGTSRAFPALGAQIETLARFYRRTRPDDADVYVAAAGGAIYTYTMGTEGWVKRDEGYKSDKWSFVTYEAAEDGATVDILILSNAKDGMIAVYGSDLRVEKKTLTIGDDYSEVKFATLGRHAERIWGTGAEGYPDSIFYSRPYDPFDWTDVAETPEI
;
A
#
# COMPACT_ATOMS: atom_id res chain seq x y z
N ARG A 1 -25.78 60.20 -33.40
CA ARG A 1 -24.43 59.66 -33.16
C ARG A 1 -24.57 58.24 -32.61
N ARG A 2 -24.29 57.25 -33.47
CA ARG A 2 -24.33 55.85 -33.08
C ARG A 2 -22.95 55.47 -32.55
N GLY A 3 -22.86 55.14 -31.27
CA GLY A 3 -21.65 54.59 -30.67
C GLY A 3 -21.42 53.13 -31.15
N ARG A 4 -20.23 52.87 -31.70
CA ARG A 4 -19.77 51.54 -32.04
C ARG A 4 -19.54 50.78 -30.73
N ARG A 5 -20.23 49.64 -30.56
CA ARG A 5 -19.91 48.68 -29.52
C ARG A 5 -18.63 47.92 -29.96
N GLY A 6 -17.61 48.02 -29.16
CA GLY A 6 -16.38 47.24 -29.36
C GLY A 6 -16.69 45.76 -29.37
N ALA A 7 -16.06 45.06 -30.29
CA ALA A 7 -16.07 43.60 -30.33
C ALA A 7 -15.38 43.10 -29.08
N SER A 8 -16.12 42.40 -28.23
CA SER A 8 -15.52 41.68 -27.11
C SER A 8 -14.72 40.52 -27.69
N ASP A 9 -13.41 40.54 -27.49
CA ASP A 9 -12.55 39.40 -27.73
C ASP A 9 -13.11 38.21 -26.97
N LYS A 10 -13.66 37.26 -27.71
CA LYS A 10 -14.08 35.99 -27.16
C LYS A 10 -12.80 35.17 -26.93
N PRO A 11 -12.48 34.80 -25.69
CA PRO A 11 -11.31 33.93 -25.47
C PRO A 11 -11.46 32.65 -26.28
N THR A 12 -10.38 32.24 -26.92
CA THR A 12 -10.30 30.97 -27.65
C THR A 12 -10.76 29.82 -26.75
N ARG A 13 -11.43 28.81 -27.30
CA ARG A 13 -12.01 27.69 -26.58
C ARG A 13 -11.08 27.09 -25.49
N MET A 14 -9.77 27.10 -25.72
CA MET A 14 -8.75 26.58 -24.84
C MET A 14 -8.60 27.36 -23.53
N TRP A 15 -8.76 28.70 -23.55
CA TRP A 15 -8.66 29.56 -22.36
C TRP A 15 -9.93 29.54 -21.48
N ARG A 16 -11.07 29.19 -22.03
CA ARG A 16 -12.31 29.03 -21.24
C ARG A 16 -12.23 27.92 -20.20
N TRP A 17 -11.37 26.94 -20.41
CA TRP A 17 -11.20 25.82 -19.48
C TRP A 17 -10.39 26.18 -18.25
N MET A 18 -9.53 27.17 -18.36
CA MET A 18 -8.65 27.60 -17.27
C MET A 18 -9.24 28.75 -16.43
N ALA A 19 -10.28 29.41 -16.91
CA ALA A 19 -10.81 30.66 -16.31
C ALA A 19 -12.18 30.52 -15.65
N ILE A 20 -12.76 29.31 -15.61
CA ILE A 20 -14.04 29.10 -14.93
C ILE A 20 -13.76 28.88 -13.45
N SER A 21 -14.08 29.88 -12.62
CA SER A 21 -14.19 29.69 -11.18
C SER A 21 -15.47 28.91 -10.86
N ASP A 22 -15.46 28.08 -9.82
CA ASP A 22 -16.65 27.33 -9.39
C ASP A 22 -17.88 28.18 -9.14
N SER A 23 -17.70 29.50 -8.89
CA SER A 23 -18.76 30.47 -8.63
C SER A 23 -19.51 30.90 -9.87
N ASP A 24 -18.94 30.77 -11.08
CA ASP A 24 -19.54 31.27 -12.33
C ASP A 24 -20.26 30.18 -13.12
N TYR A 25 -20.22 28.93 -12.65
CA TYR A 25 -20.81 27.82 -13.37
C TYR A 25 -22.20 27.47 -12.88
N GLN A 26 -23.21 27.98 -13.59
CA GLN A 26 -24.64 27.68 -13.35
C GLN A 26 -25.26 26.75 -14.40
N GLY A 27 -24.52 25.96 -15.09
CA GLY A 27 -25.03 25.08 -16.13
C GLY A 27 -24.38 23.70 -16.17
N ARG A 28 -25.13 22.73 -16.70
CA ARG A 28 -24.59 21.41 -16.99
C ARG A 28 -23.69 21.49 -18.21
N PHE A 29 -22.40 21.37 -18.00
CA PHE A 29 -21.41 21.33 -19.06
C PHE A 29 -21.00 19.89 -19.34
N THR A 30 -21.28 19.40 -20.53
CA THR A 30 -20.89 18.05 -20.94
C THR A 30 -19.62 18.15 -21.78
N ILE A 31 -18.54 17.64 -21.25
CA ILE A 31 -17.29 17.43 -21.98
C ILE A 31 -17.31 16.01 -22.51
N PRO A 32 -17.05 15.78 -23.82
CA PRO A 32 -16.87 14.41 -24.30
C PRO A 32 -15.78 13.75 -23.47
N THR A 33 -16.05 12.53 -22.98
CA THR A 33 -15.08 11.78 -22.19
C THR A 33 -13.82 11.56 -23.01
N PRO A 34 -12.67 12.02 -22.57
CA PRO A 34 -11.43 11.74 -23.28
C PRO A 34 -11.20 10.23 -23.33
N LYS A 35 -10.77 9.70 -24.46
CA LYS A 35 -10.44 8.28 -24.66
C LYS A 35 -9.25 7.82 -23.82
N GLY A 36 -8.52 8.76 -23.21
CA GLY A 36 -7.38 8.52 -22.36
C GLY A 36 -6.52 9.76 -22.18
N VAL A 37 -5.39 9.60 -21.50
CA VAL A 37 -4.34 10.63 -21.41
C VAL A 37 -3.27 10.31 -22.45
N TYR A 38 -3.02 11.25 -23.35
CA TYR A 38 -1.97 11.12 -24.37
C TYR A 38 -0.72 11.88 -23.93
N GLN A 39 0.36 11.16 -23.76
CA GLN A 39 1.67 11.70 -23.36
C GLN A 39 2.73 11.29 -24.39
N ALA A 40 2.72 11.88 -25.58
CA ALA A 40 3.83 11.76 -26.49
C ALA A 40 4.73 13.00 -26.37
N ALA A 41 6.02 12.78 -26.17
CA ALA A 41 7.00 13.85 -26.15
C ALA A 41 7.10 14.48 -27.56
N GLY A 42 6.80 15.78 -27.68
CA GLY A 42 7.01 16.57 -28.88
C GLY A 42 5.89 16.55 -29.93
N ASP A 43 4.72 16.02 -29.64
CA ASP A 43 3.62 16.02 -30.59
C ASP A 43 2.76 17.29 -30.44
N THR A 44 2.77 18.14 -31.47
CA THR A 44 1.95 19.34 -31.57
C THR A 44 0.53 19.07 -32.07
N ASN A 45 0.23 17.85 -32.51
CA ASN A 45 -1.06 17.42 -33.03
C ASN A 45 -1.80 16.53 -32.00
N ILE A 46 -2.19 17.11 -30.90
CA ILE A 46 -3.01 16.38 -29.91
C ILE A 46 -4.42 16.23 -30.49
N ASN A 47 -4.84 14.99 -30.70
CA ASN A 47 -6.22 14.69 -31.03
C ASN A 47 -7.13 15.21 -29.90
N THR A 48 -8.15 15.99 -30.24
CA THR A 48 -9.11 16.59 -29.28
C THR A 48 -9.88 15.56 -28.45
N ASP A 49 -9.80 14.28 -28.81
CA ASP A 49 -10.40 13.16 -28.07
C ASP A 49 -9.59 12.74 -26.84
N TYR A 50 -8.39 13.29 -26.64
CA TYR A 50 -7.50 12.92 -25.52
C TYR A 50 -7.18 14.14 -24.66
N ALA A 51 -7.01 13.88 -23.37
CA ALA A 51 -6.49 14.88 -22.46
C ALA A 51 -4.96 14.81 -22.44
N TYR A 52 -4.29 15.95 -22.57
CA TYR A 52 -2.82 16.03 -22.42
C TYR A 52 -2.41 15.81 -20.95
N ARG A 53 -3.18 16.36 -20.02
CA ARG A 53 -2.95 16.23 -18.60
C ARG A 53 -4.29 16.25 -17.87
N ALA A 54 -4.47 15.28 -16.98
CA ALA A 54 -5.61 15.24 -16.08
C ALA A 54 -5.08 15.18 -14.63
N VAL A 55 -5.47 16.16 -13.83
CA VAL A 55 -5.11 16.24 -12.41
C VAL A 55 -6.38 16.42 -11.61
N ASN A 56 -6.59 15.57 -10.60
CA ASN A 56 -7.78 15.58 -9.76
C ASN A 56 -9.10 15.41 -10.53
N ILE A 57 -9.05 14.70 -11.66
CA ILE A 57 -10.21 14.38 -12.49
C ILE A 57 -10.31 12.87 -12.62
N ARG A 58 -11.52 12.35 -12.49
CA ARG A 58 -11.86 10.96 -12.78
C ARG A 58 -12.97 10.91 -13.81
N THR A 59 -12.99 9.85 -14.60
CA THR A 59 -14.07 9.57 -15.53
C THR A 59 -15.02 8.56 -14.90
N GLU A 60 -16.28 8.93 -14.77
CA GLU A 60 -17.32 8.02 -14.30
C GLU A 60 -18.48 8.03 -15.28
N ARG A 61 -18.85 6.85 -15.78
CA ARG A 61 -20.01 6.66 -16.67
C ARG A 61 -20.08 7.67 -17.82
N GLY A 62 -18.94 7.97 -18.44
CA GLY A 62 -18.88 8.94 -19.54
C GLY A 62 -18.93 10.41 -19.14
N LEU A 63 -18.80 10.71 -17.85
CA LEU A 63 -18.71 12.07 -17.32
C LEU A 63 -17.35 12.32 -16.69
N LEU A 64 -16.87 13.56 -16.82
CA LEU A 64 -15.72 14.02 -16.05
C LEU A 64 -16.21 14.53 -14.69
N ALA A 65 -15.67 13.97 -13.63
CA ALA A 65 -15.91 14.44 -12.28
C ALA A 65 -14.59 14.86 -11.63
N SER A 66 -14.63 15.79 -10.69
CA SER A 66 -13.47 16.04 -9.84
C SER A 66 -13.17 14.79 -9.04
N ALA A 67 -11.89 14.46 -8.89
CA ALA A 67 -11.49 13.42 -7.94
C ALA A 67 -11.87 13.91 -6.53
N ASN A 68 -12.30 12.97 -5.69
CA ASN A 68 -12.55 13.29 -4.30
C ASN A 68 -11.27 13.82 -3.67
N GLY A 69 -11.38 14.82 -2.83
CA GLY A 69 -10.26 15.29 -2.02
C GLY A 69 -9.73 14.16 -1.14
N THR A 70 -8.48 14.27 -0.76
CA THR A 70 -7.87 13.37 0.23
C THR A 70 -7.94 14.02 1.61
N SER A 71 -8.32 13.24 2.61
CA SER A 71 -8.22 13.62 4.01
C SER A 71 -7.20 12.74 4.72
N ARG A 72 -6.63 13.26 5.80
CA ARG A 72 -5.72 12.46 6.62
C ARG A 72 -6.54 11.39 7.33
N ALA A 73 -6.23 10.12 7.05
CA ALA A 73 -6.88 8.98 7.68
C ALA A 73 -6.29 8.65 9.06
N PHE A 74 -5.01 9.00 9.29
CA PHE A 74 -4.26 8.66 10.50
C PHE A 74 -3.54 9.88 11.06
N PRO A 75 -3.26 9.90 12.39
CA PRO A 75 -2.36 10.88 12.99
C PRO A 75 -0.98 10.87 12.31
N ALA A 76 -0.26 11.98 12.40
CA ALA A 76 1.10 12.04 11.88
C ALA A 76 2.03 11.18 12.75
N LEU A 77 2.92 10.41 12.10
CA LEU A 77 3.88 9.56 12.81
C LEU A 77 5.23 10.27 13.07
N GLY A 78 5.50 11.40 12.41
CA GLY A 78 6.76 12.13 12.57
C GLY A 78 7.92 11.59 11.72
N ALA A 79 7.76 10.44 11.08
CA ALA A 79 8.71 9.83 10.14
C ALA A 79 7.96 9.36 8.88
N GLN A 80 8.71 9.17 7.79
CA GLN A 80 8.15 8.62 6.57
C GLN A 80 7.73 7.16 6.79
N ILE A 81 6.49 6.84 6.47
CA ILE A 81 5.99 5.47 6.51
C ILE A 81 6.36 4.79 5.18
N GLU A 82 7.16 3.74 5.25
CA GLU A 82 7.59 2.93 4.10
C GLU A 82 6.74 1.66 3.94
N THR A 83 6.20 1.15 5.05
CA THR A 83 5.28 0.02 5.07
C THR A 83 4.07 0.36 5.94
N LEU A 84 2.89 0.12 5.41
CA LEU A 84 1.62 0.26 6.15
C LEU A 84 0.76 -0.97 5.87
N ALA A 85 0.45 -1.73 6.89
CA ALA A 85 -0.38 -2.92 6.83
C ALA A 85 -1.64 -2.74 7.68
N ARG A 86 -2.81 -3.14 7.16
CA ARG A 86 -3.98 -3.37 8.00
C ARG A 86 -3.86 -4.76 8.59
N PHE A 87 -3.85 -4.85 9.91
CA PHE A 87 -3.82 -6.11 10.62
C PHE A 87 -5.25 -6.62 10.81
N TYR A 88 -5.65 -7.54 9.97
CA TYR A 88 -6.97 -8.15 10.05
C TYR A 88 -6.98 -9.26 11.10
N ARG A 89 -7.71 -9.04 12.22
CA ARG A 89 -7.81 -9.98 13.34
C ARG A 89 -9.13 -10.73 13.25
N ARG A 90 -9.08 -11.96 12.73
CA ARG A 90 -10.27 -12.81 12.54
C ARG A 90 -10.82 -13.37 13.86
N THR A 91 -9.94 -13.60 14.83
CA THR A 91 -10.33 -14.09 16.17
C THR A 91 -10.98 -13.01 17.01
N ARG A 92 -10.92 -11.75 16.56
CA ARG A 92 -11.45 -10.56 17.25
C ARG A 92 -12.20 -9.63 16.30
N PRO A 93 -13.27 -10.11 15.66
CA PRO A 93 -13.95 -9.35 14.61
C PRO A 93 -14.61 -8.05 15.09
N ASP A 94 -14.98 -8.00 16.38
CA ASP A 94 -15.64 -6.83 16.98
C ASP A 94 -14.64 -5.78 17.51
N ASP A 95 -13.35 -6.10 17.55
CA ASP A 95 -12.32 -5.15 17.96
C ASP A 95 -12.07 -4.11 16.85
N ALA A 96 -11.69 -2.91 17.26
CA ALA A 96 -11.32 -1.84 16.34
C ALA A 96 -10.17 -2.25 15.42
N ASP A 97 -10.21 -1.77 14.17
CA ASP A 97 -9.17 -2.01 13.18
C ASP A 97 -7.78 -1.58 13.69
N VAL A 98 -6.81 -2.44 13.47
CA VAL A 98 -5.41 -2.16 13.79
C VAL A 98 -4.60 -1.99 12.51
N TYR A 99 -3.76 -0.98 12.52
CA TYR A 99 -2.79 -0.74 11.46
C TYR A 99 -1.38 -0.85 12.03
N VAL A 100 -0.50 -1.46 11.27
CA VAL A 100 0.92 -1.61 11.61
C VAL A 100 1.73 -0.82 10.59
N ALA A 101 2.61 0.05 11.07
CA ALA A 101 3.47 0.87 10.22
C ALA A 101 4.93 0.66 10.57
N ALA A 102 5.78 0.62 9.53
CA ALA A 102 7.23 0.70 9.70
C ALA A 102 7.72 2.07 9.22
N ALA A 103 8.44 2.77 10.10
CA ALA A 103 8.92 4.12 9.86
C ALA A 103 10.09 4.46 10.78
N GLY A 104 11.16 5.03 10.23
CA GLY A 104 12.33 5.52 11.00
C GLY A 104 13.04 4.43 11.80
N GLY A 105 13.06 3.19 11.28
CA GLY A 105 13.69 2.04 11.94
C GLY A 105 12.89 1.47 13.11
N ALA A 106 11.58 1.73 13.15
CA ALA A 106 10.71 1.25 14.23
C ALA A 106 9.36 0.74 13.70
N ILE A 107 8.75 -0.12 14.48
CA ILE A 107 7.40 -0.66 14.24
C ILE A 107 6.41 0.03 15.16
N TYR A 108 5.34 0.50 14.57
CA TYR A 108 4.25 1.19 15.25
C TYR A 108 2.92 0.49 15.01
N THR A 109 2.03 0.58 15.97
CA THR A 109 0.63 0.17 15.82
C THR A 109 -0.29 1.35 16.05
N TYR A 110 -1.38 1.39 15.30
CA TYR A 110 -2.48 2.33 15.48
C TYR A 110 -3.78 1.56 15.55
N THR A 111 -4.52 1.71 16.62
CA THR A 111 -5.87 1.16 16.76
C THR A 111 -6.87 2.24 16.38
N MET A 112 -7.83 1.91 15.52
CA MET A 112 -8.84 2.87 15.11
C MET A 112 -9.58 3.45 16.29
N GLY A 113 -9.70 4.79 16.33
CA GLY A 113 -10.34 5.50 17.45
C GLY A 113 -9.43 5.87 18.62
N THR A 114 -8.14 5.52 18.57
CA THR A 114 -7.15 5.99 19.55
C THR A 114 -6.52 7.31 19.12
N GLU A 115 -5.87 8.01 20.06
CA GLU A 115 -5.30 9.33 19.80
C GLU A 115 -4.05 9.32 18.91
N GLY A 116 -3.30 8.21 18.85
CA GLY A 116 -2.04 8.19 18.12
C GLY A 116 -1.43 6.82 17.91
N TRP A 117 -0.29 6.84 17.25
CA TRP A 117 0.54 5.67 17.04
C TRP A 117 1.27 5.29 18.31
N VAL A 118 1.35 3.99 18.57
CA VAL A 118 2.11 3.40 19.67
C VAL A 118 3.34 2.72 19.08
N LYS A 119 4.55 3.14 19.48
CA LYS A 119 5.78 2.45 19.12
C LYS A 119 5.85 1.13 19.87
N ARG A 120 6.08 0.04 19.15
CA ARG A 120 6.11 -1.32 19.69
C ARG A 120 7.51 -1.91 19.76
N ASP A 121 8.34 -1.62 18.75
CA ASP A 121 9.73 -2.07 18.71
C ASP A 121 10.57 -1.13 17.83
N GLU A 122 11.90 -1.19 17.94
CA GLU A 122 12.81 -0.35 17.19
C GLU A 122 14.17 -1.03 16.94
N GLY A 123 15.04 -0.34 16.18
CA GLY A 123 16.38 -0.84 15.86
C GLY A 123 16.46 -1.64 14.56
N TYR A 124 15.50 -1.42 13.67
CA TYR A 124 15.48 -2.04 12.35
C TYR A 124 16.29 -1.23 11.33
N LYS A 125 16.92 -1.96 10.40
CA LYS A 125 17.75 -1.40 9.32
C LYS A 125 16.95 -0.99 8.09
N SER A 126 15.70 -1.48 7.98
CA SER A 126 14.82 -1.20 6.86
C SER A 126 13.39 -0.99 7.33
N ASP A 127 12.71 -0.04 6.71
CA ASP A 127 11.28 0.22 6.92
C ASP A 127 10.41 -0.40 5.81
N LYS A 128 11.04 -1.09 4.85
CA LYS A 128 10.35 -1.83 3.77
C LYS A 128 10.20 -3.27 4.16
N TRP A 129 8.97 -3.66 4.43
CA TRP A 129 8.60 -5.01 4.87
C TRP A 129 7.57 -5.63 3.93
N SER A 130 7.76 -6.90 3.62
CA SER A 130 6.69 -7.76 3.13
C SER A 130 5.91 -8.29 4.31
N PHE A 131 4.60 -8.45 4.18
CA PHE A 131 3.77 -8.91 5.29
C PHE A 131 2.66 -9.86 4.86
N VAL A 132 2.29 -10.74 5.78
CA VAL A 132 1.15 -11.65 5.64
C VAL A 132 0.44 -11.78 6.98
N THR A 133 -0.88 -11.96 6.96
CA THR A 133 -1.65 -12.32 8.16
C THR A 133 -1.79 -13.83 8.24
N TYR A 134 -1.60 -14.37 9.43
CA TYR A 134 -1.68 -15.79 9.71
C TYR A 134 -2.43 -16.03 11.03
N GLU A 135 -2.91 -17.25 11.21
CA GLU A 135 -3.52 -17.72 12.46
C GLU A 135 -2.62 -18.82 13.03
N ALA A 136 -2.10 -18.62 14.23
CA ALA A 136 -1.22 -19.58 14.90
C ALA A 136 -1.84 -20.06 16.21
N ALA A 137 -1.40 -21.20 16.68
CA ALA A 137 -1.72 -21.67 18.02
C ALA A 137 -0.75 -21.05 19.04
N GLU A 138 -1.28 -20.46 20.11
CA GLU A 138 -0.52 -19.95 21.22
C GLU A 138 -1.23 -20.37 22.53
N ASP A 139 -0.55 -21.08 23.38
CA ASP A 139 -1.09 -21.59 24.67
C ASP A 139 -2.44 -22.31 24.54
N GLY A 140 -2.62 -23.04 23.44
CA GLY A 140 -3.85 -23.78 23.16
C GLY A 140 -5.00 -22.93 22.59
N ALA A 141 -4.80 -21.65 22.38
CA ALA A 141 -5.74 -20.74 21.72
C ALA A 141 -5.27 -20.39 20.30
N THR A 142 -6.21 -20.10 19.41
CA THR A 142 -5.88 -19.55 18.09
C THR A 142 -5.72 -18.04 18.22
N VAL A 143 -4.59 -17.52 17.77
CA VAL A 143 -4.30 -16.08 17.73
C VAL A 143 -3.98 -15.64 16.33
N ASP A 144 -4.46 -14.45 15.97
CA ASP A 144 -4.04 -13.80 14.74
C ASP A 144 -2.64 -13.22 14.92
N ILE A 145 -1.79 -13.41 13.92
CA ILE A 145 -0.47 -12.81 13.85
C ILE A 145 -0.28 -12.11 12.51
N LEU A 146 0.34 -10.94 12.54
CA LEU A 146 0.86 -10.29 11.34
C LEU A 146 2.36 -10.55 11.28
N ILE A 147 2.78 -11.32 10.29
CA ILE A 147 4.18 -11.66 10.06
C ILE A 147 4.74 -10.68 9.05
N LEU A 148 5.85 -10.03 9.42
CA LEU A 148 6.60 -9.14 8.54
C LEU A 148 8.01 -9.68 8.33
N SER A 149 8.54 -9.53 7.13
CA SER A 149 9.93 -9.91 6.82
C SER A 149 10.57 -8.93 5.86
N ASN A 150 11.86 -8.74 6.03
CA ASN A 150 12.72 -8.09 5.05
C ASN A 150 14.10 -8.75 5.03
N ALA A 151 14.83 -8.56 3.93
CA ALA A 151 16.14 -9.19 3.74
C ALA A 151 17.25 -8.68 4.68
N LYS A 152 17.03 -7.59 5.42
CA LYS A 152 18.05 -7.00 6.30
C LYS A 152 17.89 -7.40 7.76
N ASP A 153 16.65 -7.42 8.24
CA ASP A 153 16.33 -7.60 9.65
C ASP A 153 15.78 -9.01 9.95
N GLY A 154 15.29 -9.70 8.91
CA GLY A 154 14.68 -11.02 9.04
C GLY A 154 13.18 -10.93 9.31
N MET A 155 12.67 -11.83 10.13
CA MET A 155 11.23 -12.00 10.38
C MET A 155 10.84 -11.51 11.77
N ILE A 156 9.70 -10.83 11.83
CA ILE A 156 9.04 -10.43 13.07
C ILE A 156 7.57 -10.83 13.05
N ALA A 157 6.98 -11.00 14.21
CA ALA A 157 5.56 -11.27 14.38
C ALA A 157 4.93 -10.20 15.28
N VAL A 158 3.78 -9.66 14.85
CA VAL A 158 2.92 -8.81 15.66
C VAL A 158 1.71 -9.64 16.07
N TYR A 159 1.49 -9.83 17.35
CA TYR A 159 0.42 -10.66 17.87
C TYR A 159 -0.89 -9.90 18.01
N GLY A 160 -2.00 -10.49 17.60
CA GLY A 160 -3.31 -9.85 17.64
C GLY A 160 -3.90 -9.71 19.05
N SER A 161 -3.36 -10.45 20.02
CA SER A 161 -3.83 -10.46 21.41
C SER A 161 -3.52 -9.15 22.15
N ASP A 162 -2.28 -8.67 22.04
CA ASP A 162 -1.72 -7.54 22.82
C ASP A 162 -0.89 -6.57 21.99
N LEU A 163 -0.74 -6.84 20.69
CA LEU A 163 0.04 -6.07 19.72
C LEU A 163 1.54 -6.02 20.07
N ARG A 164 2.05 -7.02 20.81
CA ARG A 164 3.49 -7.16 21.02
C ARG A 164 4.17 -7.54 19.72
N VAL A 165 5.43 -7.14 19.59
CA VAL A 165 6.31 -7.47 18.47
C VAL A 165 7.39 -8.42 18.95
N GLU A 166 7.57 -9.52 18.27
CA GLU A 166 8.63 -10.47 18.55
C GLU A 166 9.48 -10.72 17.31
N LYS A 167 10.81 -10.69 17.46
CA LYS A 167 11.73 -11.16 16.44
C LYS A 167 11.72 -12.68 16.42
N LYS A 168 11.56 -13.26 15.23
CA LYS A 168 11.52 -14.71 15.05
C LYS A 168 12.81 -15.21 14.43
N THR A 169 13.46 -16.14 15.14
CA THR A 169 14.54 -16.94 14.56
C THR A 169 13.90 -18.13 13.90
N LEU A 170 14.13 -18.30 12.60
CA LEU A 170 13.56 -19.40 11.85
C LEU A 170 14.41 -20.66 12.03
N THR A 171 13.78 -21.79 12.26
CA THR A 171 14.41 -23.09 12.16
C THR A 171 14.30 -23.56 10.72
N ILE A 172 15.39 -23.46 9.98
CA ILE A 172 15.47 -23.90 8.59
C ILE A 172 16.38 -25.12 8.59
N GLY A 173 16.11 -26.10 7.72
CA GLY A 173 16.86 -27.37 7.69
C GLY A 173 18.38 -27.19 7.71
N ASP A 174 19.11 -28.23 8.02
CA ASP A 174 20.53 -28.24 8.41
C ASP A 174 21.50 -27.53 7.45
N ASP A 175 21.09 -27.33 6.19
CA ASP A 175 21.90 -26.70 5.13
C ASP A 175 21.77 -25.18 5.05
N TYR A 176 20.85 -24.58 5.80
CA TYR A 176 20.51 -23.16 5.68
C TYR A 176 20.69 -22.41 7.00
N SER A 177 21.55 -21.42 7.03
CA SER A 177 21.77 -20.57 8.19
C SER A 177 21.23 -19.15 7.96
N GLU A 178 20.58 -18.57 8.96
CA GLU A 178 20.15 -17.16 9.02
C GLU A 178 19.43 -16.62 7.77
N VAL A 179 18.54 -17.41 7.17
CA VAL A 179 17.81 -16.99 5.98
C VAL A 179 16.84 -15.85 6.33
N LYS A 180 16.91 -14.75 5.58
CA LYS A 180 16.06 -13.57 5.72
C LYS A 180 15.33 -13.32 4.40
N PHE A 181 14.03 -13.42 4.42
CA PHE A 181 13.22 -13.30 3.21
C PHE A 181 12.90 -11.84 2.88
N ALA A 182 13.10 -11.46 1.62
CA ALA A 182 12.67 -10.16 1.12
C ALA A 182 11.15 -10.08 0.90
N THR A 183 10.54 -11.22 0.56
CA THR A 183 9.11 -11.29 0.22
C THR A 183 8.48 -12.52 0.88
N LEU A 184 7.29 -12.31 1.42
CA LEU A 184 6.44 -13.36 1.97
C LEU A 184 5.15 -13.50 1.18
N GLY A 185 4.63 -14.73 1.13
CA GLY A 185 3.31 -15.05 0.64
C GLY A 185 2.64 -16.09 1.54
N ARG A 186 1.31 -16.19 1.49
CA ARG A 186 0.55 -17.25 2.16
C ARG A 186 -0.18 -18.09 1.13
N HIS A 187 0.01 -19.39 1.19
CA HIS A 187 -0.72 -20.35 0.37
C HIS A 187 -0.78 -21.71 1.05
N ALA A 188 -1.94 -22.39 0.97
CA ALA A 188 -2.14 -23.77 1.48
C ALA A 188 -1.66 -23.97 2.93
N GLU A 189 -2.08 -23.07 3.83
CA GLU A 189 -1.74 -23.09 5.27
C GLU A 189 -0.23 -23.03 5.56
N ARG A 190 0.55 -22.54 4.61
CA ARG A 190 2.00 -22.32 4.73
C ARG A 190 2.33 -20.86 4.46
N ILE A 191 3.43 -20.42 5.05
CA ILE A 191 4.10 -19.18 4.64
C ILE A 191 5.18 -19.55 3.63
N TRP A 192 5.26 -18.77 2.56
CA TRP A 192 6.26 -18.91 1.51
C TRP A 192 7.17 -17.70 1.56
N GLY A 193 8.48 -17.94 1.47
CA GLY A 193 9.50 -16.89 1.51
C GLY A 193 10.44 -16.98 0.31
N THR A 194 10.78 -15.82 -0.25
CA THR A 194 11.69 -15.70 -1.40
C THR A 194 12.62 -14.51 -1.24
N GLY A 195 13.63 -14.41 -2.15
CA GLY A 195 14.57 -13.29 -2.20
C GLY A 195 15.51 -13.23 -1.02
N ALA A 196 15.90 -14.39 -0.52
CA ALA A 196 16.91 -14.50 0.53
C ALA A 196 18.31 -14.26 -0.04
N GLU A 197 19.13 -13.50 0.69
CA GLU A 197 20.54 -13.31 0.32
C GLU A 197 21.28 -14.67 0.33
N GLY A 198 22.01 -14.93 -0.73
CA GLY A 198 22.68 -16.23 -0.94
C GLY A 198 21.82 -17.30 -1.61
N TYR A 199 20.50 -17.12 -1.69
CA TYR A 199 19.55 -18.09 -2.26
C TYR A 199 18.52 -17.39 -3.17
N PRO A 200 18.96 -16.67 -4.22
CA PRO A 200 18.06 -15.80 -5.01
C PRO A 200 17.00 -16.57 -5.80
N ASP A 201 17.33 -17.83 -6.18
CA ASP A 201 16.47 -18.68 -7.00
C ASP A 201 15.70 -19.72 -6.18
N SER A 202 15.75 -19.63 -4.85
CA SER A 202 15.11 -20.59 -3.94
C SER A 202 13.79 -20.05 -3.41
N ILE A 203 12.83 -20.94 -3.29
CA ILE A 203 11.55 -20.72 -2.63
C ILE A 203 11.52 -21.60 -1.38
N PHE A 204 11.35 -20.97 -0.25
CA PHE A 204 11.23 -21.63 1.04
C PHE A 204 9.78 -21.64 1.49
N TYR A 205 9.41 -22.64 2.30
CA TYR A 205 8.07 -22.68 2.88
C TYR A 205 8.08 -23.24 4.30
N SER A 206 7.15 -22.74 5.12
CA SER A 206 6.97 -23.21 6.48
C SER A 206 6.20 -24.54 6.51
N ARG A 207 6.23 -25.24 7.64
CA ARG A 207 5.27 -26.31 7.90
C ARG A 207 3.84 -25.81 7.86
N PRO A 208 2.88 -26.68 7.47
CA PRO A 208 1.47 -26.33 7.59
C PRO A 208 1.13 -26.03 9.05
N TYR A 209 0.37 -24.97 9.30
CA TYR A 209 -0.09 -24.55 10.63
C TYR A 209 1.01 -24.06 11.60
N ASP A 210 2.30 -24.14 11.22
CA ASP A 210 3.40 -23.54 11.97
C ASP A 210 4.21 -22.58 11.07
N PRO A 211 3.98 -21.27 11.20
CA PRO A 211 4.59 -20.29 10.32
C PRO A 211 6.08 -20.02 10.61
N PHE A 212 6.61 -20.57 11.69
CA PHE A 212 8.00 -20.35 12.11
C PHE A 212 8.88 -21.60 12.02
N ASP A 213 8.29 -22.77 11.77
CA ASP A 213 9.02 -24.00 11.48
C ASP A 213 9.22 -24.17 9.96
N TRP A 214 10.45 -24.06 9.50
CA TRP A 214 10.87 -24.12 8.10
C TRP A 214 11.81 -25.31 7.87
N THR A 215 11.64 -26.39 8.61
CA THR A 215 12.48 -27.59 8.51
C THR A 215 12.16 -28.44 7.30
N ASP A 216 11.01 -28.27 6.68
CA ASP A 216 10.71 -28.91 5.40
C ASP A 216 11.56 -28.27 4.30
N VAL A 217 12.07 -29.09 3.42
CA VAL A 217 13.12 -28.76 2.44
C VAL A 217 12.66 -27.66 1.47
N ALA A 218 13.55 -26.72 1.19
CA ALA A 218 13.39 -25.78 0.10
C ALA A 218 13.35 -26.51 -1.24
N GLU A 219 12.36 -26.22 -2.08
CA GLU A 219 12.38 -26.66 -3.47
C GLU A 219 13.15 -25.64 -4.30
N THR A 220 14.25 -26.08 -4.91
CA THR A 220 14.90 -25.33 -5.97
C THR A 220 14.21 -25.72 -7.26
N PRO A 221 13.63 -24.79 -8.04
CA PRO A 221 13.08 -25.12 -9.34
C PRO A 221 14.20 -25.69 -10.21
N GLU A 222 14.07 -26.93 -10.66
CA GLU A 222 14.93 -27.44 -11.73
C GLU A 222 14.63 -26.64 -12.99
N ILE A 223 15.65 -25.94 -13.50
CA ILE A 223 15.60 -25.15 -14.75
C ILE A 223 15.86 -26.07 -15.93
#